data_7c8c3f4a2bb039f6da8f39fe8540d423
#
_entry.id   7c8c3f4a2bb039f6da8f39fe8540d423
#
_cell.length_a   1.000
_cell.length_b   1.000
_cell.length_c   1.000
_cell.angle_alpha   90.00
_cell.angle_beta   90.00
_cell.angle_gamma   90.00
#
_symmetry.space_group_name_H-M   'P 1'
#
loop_
_entity.id
_entity.type
_entity.pdbx_description
1 polymer ?
#
loop_
_entity_poly.entity_id
_entity_poly.type
_entity_poly.pdbx_seq_one_letter_code
_entity_poly.pdbx_strand_id
1 'polypeptide(L)'
;MWCAPNEDSTGRAGWRLQISPKAGEAAHFGRRDIPVIRARERQLPWADAILTDLFDEAADYAEVVRRLWDSWEDDAEIRDAATGRFIDRNRLHYIDFAGRWFSVRGPSITPRPPQGQPLVTALAHHTVPFRLGARAADVVYVTPVDADHARAIVAEIRAEQDAAGRAADTVHVFGDLVVFLDETKTDRRARWDELAGKPYKSDALIFAGTAAELVDLLLDWQDAGLSGFRLRPAGLPHDLTAIVDHVVPELQRRGRFRGHYEADTLRGLLGLPRPANRYAVA
;
A
#
# COMPACT_ATOMS: atom_id res chain seq x y z
N MET A 1 -6.15 12.43 -12.78
CA MET A 1 -5.01 13.32 -12.48
C MET A 1 -4.01 12.59 -11.58
N TRP A 2 -3.22 11.62 -12.12
CA TRP A 2 -2.39 10.71 -11.29
C TRP A 2 -1.03 10.38 -11.89
N CYS A 3 -0.56 11.17 -12.84
CA CYS A 3 0.66 10.83 -13.59
C CYS A 3 1.90 11.64 -13.20
N ALA A 4 1.72 12.82 -12.62
CA ALA A 4 2.82 13.73 -12.30
C ALA A 4 3.64 13.42 -11.01
N PRO A 5 3.11 12.75 -9.95
CA PRO A 5 3.83 12.68 -8.67
C PRO A 5 5.18 11.97 -8.73
N ASN A 6 5.48 11.25 -9.77
CA ASN A 6 6.64 10.37 -9.78
C ASN A 6 7.87 11.00 -10.45
N GLU A 7 7.69 11.88 -11.44
CA GLU A 7 8.80 12.66 -12.00
C GLU A 7 9.30 13.68 -10.98
N ASP A 8 8.38 14.42 -10.35
CA ASP A 8 8.71 15.41 -9.33
C ASP A 8 9.29 14.78 -8.05
N SER A 9 8.96 13.51 -7.74
CA SER A 9 9.44 12.80 -6.56
C SER A 9 10.75 12.04 -6.76
N THR A 10 11.30 12.05 -7.96
CA THR A 10 12.52 11.29 -8.33
C THR A 10 12.45 9.80 -7.98
N GLY A 11 11.27 9.18 -8.13
CA GLY A 11 11.08 7.75 -7.86
C GLY A 11 10.75 7.37 -6.42
N ARG A 12 10.35 8.33 -5.57
CA ARG A 12 9.96 8.07 -4.17
C ARG A 12 8.46 8.00 -3.93
N ALA A 13 7.65 8.24 -4.97
CA ALA A 13 6.20 8.16 -4.87
C ALA A 13 5.70 6.71 -4.92
N GLY A 14 4.61 6.46 -4.21
CA GLY A 14 3.82 5.24 -4.28
C GLY A 14 2.34 5.56 -4.35
N TRP A 15 1.55 4.56 -4.70
CA TRP A 15 0.10 4.67 -4.81
C TRP A 15 -0.59 3.69 -3.88
N ARG A 16 -1.48 4.20 -3.03
CA ARG A 16 -2.35 3.35 -2.21
C ARG A 16 -3.67 3.11 -2.92
N LEU A 17 -3.88 1.87 -3.34
CA LEU A 17 -5.13 1.40 -3.92
C LEU A 17 -6.22 1.33 -2.84
N GLN A 18 -7.40 1.87 -3.14
CA GLN A 18 -8.51 1.92 -2.20
C GLN A 18 -9.84 1.81 -2.94
N ILE A 19 -10.75 0.99 -2.44
CA ILE A 19 -12.14 0.96 -2.89
C ILE A 19 -12.98 2.01 -2.17
N SER A 20 -14.09 2.40 -2.78
CA SER A 20 -15.09 3.30 -2.20
C SER A 20 -16.46 2.60 -2.11
N PRO A 21 -16.74 1.87 -1.01
CA PRO A 21 -18.00 1.15 -0.86
C PRO A 21 -19.14 2.03 -0.33
N LYS A 22 -18.95 3.35 -0.25
CA LYS A 22 -19.94 4.27 0.29
C LYS A 22 -20.89 4.78 -0.78
N ALA A 23 -22.19 4.67 -0.54
CA ALA A 23 -23.25 5.15 -1.43
C ALA A 23 -23.05 6.60 -1.86
N GLY A 24 -22.71 7.50 -0.91
CA GLY A 24 -22.47 8.91 -1.21
C GLY A 24 -21.28 9.16 -2.13
N GLU A 25 -20.18 8.41 -1.97
CA GLU A 25 -19.01 8.50 -2.85
C GLU A 25 -19.33 7.98 -4.26
N ALA A 26 -20.07 6.86 -4.37
CA ALA A 26 -20.51 6.32 -5.65
C ALA A 26 -21.42 7.29 -6.41
N ALA A 27 -22.31 7.99 -5.70
CA ALA A 27 -23.24 8.95 -6.29
C ALA A 27 -22.54 10.14 -6.97
N HIS A 28 -21.31 10.53 -6.54
CA HIS A 28 -20.54 11.59 -7.22
C HIS A 28 -20.13 11.23 -8.65
N PHE A 29 -20.04 9.94 -8.97
CA PHE A 29 -19.61 9.46 -10.28
C PHE A 29 -20.76 8.94 -11.14
N GLY A 30 -21.93 8.63 -10.55
CA GLY A 30 -23.13 8.18 -11.26
C GLY A 30 -22.99 6.86 -12.04
N ARG A 31 -21.94 6.07 -11.77
CA ARG A 31 -21.65 4.84 -12.51
C ARG A 31 -22.40 3.62 -11.98
N ARG A 32 -22.72 3.62 -10.71
CA ARG A 32 -23.49 2.56 -10.05
C ARG A 32 -24.15 3.05 -8.78
N ASP A 33 -25.25 2.43 -8.42
CA ASP A 33 -25.90 2.62 -7.13
C ASP A 33 -25.36 1.58 -6.14
N ILE A 34 -24.74 2.06 -5.06
CA ILE A 34 -24.28 1.22 -3.96
C ILE A 34 -25.22 1.45 -2.78
N PRO A 35 -25.88 0.40 -2.26
CA PRO A 35 -26.69 0.54 -1.06
C PRO A 35 -25.84 0.89 0.15
N VAL A 36 -26.44 1.51 1.17
CA VAL A 36 -25.73 1.77 2.44
C VAL A 36 -25.45 0.44 3.13
N ILE A 37 -24.18 0.05 3.18
CA ILE A 37 -23.72 -1.17 3.85
C ILE A 37 -23.28 -0.80 5.27
N ARG A 38 -24.07 -1.19 6.27
CA ARG A 38 -23.72 -1.00 7.69
C ARG A 38 -22.65 -2.04 8.11
N ALA A 39 -21.87 -1.71 9.14
CA ALA A 39 -20.79 -2.58 9.61
C ALA A 39 -21.27 -4.02 9.90
N ARG A 40 -22.43 -4.19 10.52
CA ARG A 40 -23.06 -5.49 10.82
C ARG A 40 -23.58 -6.27 9.60
N GLU A 41 -23.67 -5.60 8.45
CA GLU A 41 -24.23 -6.16 7.21
C GLU A 41 -23.13 -6.64 6.25
N ARG A 42 -21.86 -6.29 6.51
CA ARG A 42 -20.73 -6.59 5.63
C ARG A 42 -20.52 -8.07 5.35
N GLN A 43 -20.91 -8.94 6.30
CA GLN A 43 -20.80 -10.40 6.16
C GLN A 43 -22.07 -11.05 5.59
N LEU A 44 -23.12 -10.27 5.31
CA LEU A 44 -24.29 -10.80 4.64
C LEU A 44 -23.99 -11.06 3.17
N PRO A 45 -24.50 -12.15 2.57
CA PRO A 45 -24.16 -12.57 1.20
C PRO A 45 -24.32 -11.46 0.14
N TRP A 46 -25.34 -10.62 0.26
CA TRP A 46 -25.57 -9.54 -0.68
C TRP A 46 -24.49 -8.41 -0.58
N ALA A 47 -24.06 -8.08 0.64
CA ALA A 47 -23.05 -7.06 0.87
C ALA A 47 -21.67 -7.58 0.53
N ASP A 48 -21.38 -8.83 0.86
CA ASP A 48 -20.13 -9.51 0.49
C ASP A 48 -19.97 -9.60 -1.03
N ALA A 49 -21.05 -9.92 -1.76
CA ALA A 49 -21.03 -9.94 -3.23
C ALA A 49 -20.69 -8.55 -3.81
N ILE A 50 -21.28 -7.46 -3.28
CA ILE A 50 -20.97 -6.10 -3.71
C ILE A 50 -19.52 -5.74 -3.39
N LEU A 51 -19.06 -6.06 -2.20
CA LEU A 51 -17.67 -5.79 -1.81
C LEU A 51 -16.68 -6.56 -2.70
N THR A 52 -16.93 -7.84 -2.93
CA THR A 52 -16.11 -8.67 -3.83
C THR A 52 -16.04 -8.07 -5.23
N ASP A 53 -17.17 -7.66 -5.80
CA ASP A 53 -17.23 -7.00 -7.13
C ASP A 53 -16.42 -5.69 -7.17
N LEU A 54 -16.46 -4.89 -6.09
CA LEU A 54 -15.65 -3.67 -5.98
C LEU A 54 -14.14 -3.95 -5.87
N PHE A 55 -13.75 -5.01 -5.15
CA PHE A 55 -12.35 -5.42 -5.04
C PHE A 55 -11.82 -6.00 -6.34
N ASP A 56 -12.64 -6.74 -7.10
CA ASP A 56 -12.26 -7.25 -8.42
C ASP A 56 -12.12 -6.10 -9.44
N GLU A 57 -13.02 -5.11 -9.43
CA GLU A 57 -12.86 -3.88 -10.24
C GLU A 57 -11.57 -3.13 -9.88
N ALA A 58 -11.25 -3.03 -8.60
CA ALA A 58 -10.02 -2.38 -8.15
C ALA A 58 -8.76 -3.12 -8.64
N ALA A 59 -8.80 -4.45 -8.75
CA ALA A 59 -7.71 -5.22 -9.32
C ALA A 59 -7.52 -4.93 -10.81
N ASP A 60 -8.61 -4.87 -11.59
CA ASP A 60 -8.56 -4.46 -13.00
C ASP A 60 -8.07 -3.02 -13.15
N TYR A 61 -8.50 -2.13 -12.25
CA TYR A 61 -8.02 -0.75 -12.24
C TYR A 61 -6.51 -0.65 -11.97
N ALA A 62 -5.99 -1.45 -11.03
CA ALA A 62 -4.56 -1.51 -10.76
C ALA A 62 -3.78 -2.01 -11.98
N GLU A 63 -4.29 -3.03 -12.68
CA GLU A 63 -3.67 -3.54 -13.90
C GLU A 63 -3.65 -2.49 -15.01
N VAL A 64 -4.75 -1.75 -15.20
CA VAL A 64 -4.80 -0.64 -16.18
C VAL A 64 -3.76 0.43 -15.85
N VAL A 65 -3.66 0.83 -14.60
CA VAL A 65 -2.68 1.85 -14.18
C VAL A 65 -1.25 1.35 -14.41
N ARG A 66 -0.96 0.07 -14.09
CA ARG A 66 0.36 -0.54 -14.37
C ARG A 66 0.67 -0.60 -15.87
N ARG A 67 -0.31 -0.90 -16.71
CA ARG A 67 -0.15 -0.86 -18.17
C ARG A 67 0.09 0.55 -18.68
N LEU A 68 -0.63 1.53 -18.15
CA LEU A 68 -0.43 2.94 -18.53
C LEU A 68 0.96 3.46 -18.14
N TRP A 69 1.50 3.06 -16.99
CA TRP A 69 2.87 3.41 -16.62
C TRP A 69 3.92 2.86 -17.58
N ASP A 70 3.70 1.68 -18.14
CA ASP A 70 4.59 1.05 -19.12
C ASP A 70 4.28 1.45 -20.57
N SER A 71 3.21 2.22 -20.84
CA SER A 71 2.77 2.56 -22.20
C SER A 71 3.72 3.49 -22.96
N TRP A 72 4.69 4.06 -22.27
CA TRP A 72 5.86 4.71 -22.83
C TRP A 72 7.10 3.85 -22.56
N GLU A 73 7.94 3.62 -23.58
CA GLU A 73 9.26 3.04 -23.33
C GLU A 73 10.19 4.05 -22.67
N ASP A 74 11.28 3.59 -22.06
CA ASP A 74 12.18 4.44 -21.27
C ASP A 74 12.81 5.59 -22.10
N ASP A 75 12.99 5.40 -23.38
CA ASP A 75 13.58 6.34 -24.36
C ASP A 75 12.57 6.89 -25.37
N ALA A 76 11.27 6.80 -25.05
CA ALA A 76 10.22 7.39 -25.88
C ALA A 76 10.28 8.91 -25.94
N GLU A 77 10.77 9.58 -24.89
CA GLU A 77 11.00 11.02 -24.86
C GLU A 77 12.41 11.35 -25.35
N ILE A 78 12.50 11.96 -26.57
CA ILE A 78 13.78 12.21 -27.25
C ILE A 78 14.22 13.69 -27.21
N ARG A 79 13.28 14.63 -27.09
CA ARG A 79 13.53 16.09 -27.07
C ARG A 79 14.54 16.56 -28.13
N ASP A 80 14.40 16.06 -29.35
CA ASP A 80 15.31 16.38 -30.44
C ASP A 80 14.97 17.76 -31.03
N ALA A 81 15.71 18.78 -30.63
CA ALA A 81 15.54 20.15 -31.11
C ALA A 81 15.86 20.30 -32.61
N ALA A 82 16.77 19.51 -33.17
CA ALA A 82 17.19 19.61 -34.57
C ALA A 82 16.07 19.19 -35.52
N THR A 83 15.29 18.16 -35.16
CA THR A 83 14.16 17.66 -35.95
C THR A 83 12.81 18.18 -35.48
N GLY A 84 12.75 18.90 -34.36
CA GLY A 84 11.53 19.37 -33.71
C GLY A 84 10.68 18.21 -33.12
N ARG A 85 11.27 17.04 -32.91
CA ARG A 85 10.57 15.87 -32.36
C ARG A 85 10.72 15.83 -30.85
N PHE A 86 9.59 15.84 -30.14
CA PHE A 86 9.59 15.69 -28.69
C PHE A 86 9.62 14.22 -28.26
N ILE A 87 8.86 13.37 -28.99
CA ILE A 87 8.70 11.94 -28.70
C ILE A 87 8.96 11.08 -29.92
N ASP A 88 9.36 9.83 -29.68
CA ASP A 88 9.32 8.76 -30.68
C ASP A 88 7.99 8.01 -30.57
N ARG A 89 7.12 8.21 -31.56
CA ARG A 89 5.78 7.60 -31.59
C ARG A 89 5.80 6.07 -31.62
N ASN A 90 6.87 5.48 -32.15
CA ASN A 90 7.00 4.01 -32.22
C ASN A 90 7.23 3.38 -30.86
N ARG A 91 7.54 4.20 -29.85
CA ARG A 91 7.78 3.78 -28.47
C ARG A 91 6.63 4.12 -27.53
N LEU A 92 5.47 4.49 -28.08
CA LEU A 92 4.23 4.69 -27.36
C LEU A 92 3.24 3.58 -27.73
N HIS A 93 2.69 2.91 -26.72
CA HIS A 93 1.86 1.73 -26.91
C HIS A 93 0.45 1.96 -26.40
N TYR A 94 -0.55 1.60 -27.22
CA TYR A 94 -1.90 1.44 -26.72
C TYR A 94 -1.96 0.24 -25.78
N ILE A 95 -2.65 0.38 -24.65
CA ILE A 95 -2.80 -0.72 -23.71
C ILE A 95 -3.97 -1.63 -24.06
N ASP A 96 -4.95 -1.10 -24.82
CA ASP A 96 -6.16 -1.76 -25.32
C ASP A 96 -6.80 -2.70 -24.28
N PHE A 97 -6.92 -2.20 -23.04
CA PHE A 97 -7.52 -2.97 -21.97
C PHE A 97 -9.02 -3.03 -22.15
N ALA A 98 -9.59 -4.24 -22.12
CA ALA A 98 -11.01 -4.50 -22.08
C ALA A 98 -11.33 -5.39 -20.89
N GLY A 99 -11.96 -4.81 -19.86
CA GLY A 99 -12.39 -5.49 -18.63
C GLY A 99 -13.91 -5.53 -18.49
N ARG A 100 -14.37 -6.16 -17.43
CA ARG A 100 -15.81 -6.29 -17.14
C ARG A 100 -16.47 -4.95 -16.86
N TRP A 101 -15.77 -4.02 -16.20
CA TRP A 101 -16.35 -2.76 -15.73
C TRP A 101 -16.01 -1.56 -16.59
N PHE A 102 -14.89 -1.62 -17.33
CA PHE A 102 -14.42 -0.52 -18.16
C PHE A 102 -13.40 -1.01 -19.21
N SER A 103 -13.17 -0.17 -20.19
CA SER A 103 -12.13 -0.36 -21.20
C SER A 103 -11.28 0.90 -21.29
N VAL A 104 -9.97 0.75 -21.51
CA VAL A 104 -9.03 1.86 -21.63
C VAL A 104 -8.08 1.60 -22.79
N ARG A 105 -8.05 2.53 -23.74
CA ARG A 105 -7.17 2.40 -24.90
C ARG A 105 -5.73 2.82 -24.59
N GLY A 106 -5.53 3.91 -23.83
CA GLY A 106 -4.20 4.50 -23.64
C GLY A 106 -3.69 5.21 -24.91
N PRO A 107 -2.38 5.53 -24.99
CA PRO A 107 -1.39 5.44 -23.92
C PRO A 107 -1.60 6.44 -22.78
N SER A 108 -0.71 6.44 -21.79
CA SER A 108 -0.60 7.53 -20.80
C SER A 108 -0.26 8.86 -21.50
N ILE A 109 -0.59 9.97 -20.86
CA ILE A 109 -0.17 11.31 -21.32
C ILE A 109 1.18 11.76 -20.75
N THR A 110 1.77 10.93 -19.88
CA THR A 110 3.05 11.20 -19.22
C THR A 110 4.04 10.08 -19.49
N PRO A 111 5.35 10.39 -19.51
CA PRO A 111 6.40 9.40 -19.64
C PRO A 111 6.39 8.34 -18.55
N ARG A 112 7.18 7.30 -18.77
CA ARG A 112 7.36 6.21 -17.81
C ARG A 112 8.01 6.71 -16.52
N PRO A 113 7.49 6.33 -15.36
CA PRO A 113 8.05 6.76 -14.07
C PRO A 113 9.52 6.32 -13.88
N PRO A 114 10.36 7.11 -13.15
CA PRO A 114 11.79 6.82 -12.97
C PRO A 114 12.06 5.41 -12.38
N GLN A 115 11.22 4.93 -11.47
CA GLN A 115 11.32 3.58 -10.89
C GLN A 115 10.61 2.48 -11.74
N GLY A 116 10.25 2.78 -12.98
CA GLY A 116 9.48 1.91 -13.88
C GLY A 116 8.01 1.93 -13.53
N GLN A 117 7.65 1.37 -12.40
CA GLN A 117 6.31 1.43 -11.84
C GLN A 117 6.35 1.94 -10.39
N PRO A 118 5.54 2.95 -10.04
CA PRO A 118 5.32 3.34 -8.67
C PRO A 118 4.91 2.16 -7.79
N LEU A 119 5.31 2.20 -6.51
CA LEU A 119 4.91 1.21 -5.54
C LEU A 119 3.39 1.23 -5.37
N VAL A 120 2.75 0.07 -5.49
CA VAL A 120 1.32 -0.09 -5.23
C VAL A 120 1.12 -0.70 -3.85
N THR A 121 0.31 -0.06 -3.02
CA THR A 121 0.01 -0.56 -1.68
C THR A 121 -1.49 -0.74 -1.49
N ALA A 122 -1.90 -1.70 -0.67
CA ALA A 122 -3.29 -1.94 -0.31
C ALA A 122 -3.45 -2.14 1.20
N LEU A 123 -4.58 -1.73 1.75
CA LEU A 123 -4.97 -2.02 3.14
C LEU A 123 -5.91 -3.22 3.14
N ALA A 124 -5.63 -4.20 3.99
CA ALA A 124 -6.37 -5.45 4.03
C ALA A 124 -6.60 -5.95 5.47
N HIS A 125 -7.85 -6.33 5.77
CA HIS A 125 -8.26 -6.77 7.11
C HIS A 125 -8.90 -8.17 7.11
N HIS A 126 -9.17 -8.75 5.94
CA HIS A 126 -9.78 -10.08 5.79
C HIS A 126 -9.54 -10.61 4.36
N THR A 127 -10.00 -11.82 4.05
CA THR A 127 -9.71 -12.57 2.81
C THR A 127 -9.91 -11.79 1.51
N VAL A 128 -11.05 -11.11 1.33
CA VAL A 128 -11.33 -10.41 0.06
C VAL A 128 -10.29 -9.31 -0.24
N PRO A 129 -9.99 -8.37 0.69
CA PRO A 129 -8.88 -7.44 0.49
C PRO A 129 -7.48 -8.09 0.49
N PHE A 130 -7.25 -9.24 1.18
CA PHE A 130 -5.99 -9.98 1.04
C PHE A 130 -5.79 -10.46 -0.40
N ARG A 131 -6.85 -10.96 -1.05
CA ARG A 131 -6.83 -11.36 -2.47
C ARG A 131 -6.48 -10.17 -3.39
N LEU A 132 -7.08 -8.99 -3.19
CA LEU A 132 -6.69 -7.79 -3.93
C LEU A 132 -5.21 -7.46 -3.71
N GLY A 133 -4.75 -7.45 -2.46
CA GLY A 133 -3.36 -7.17 -2.11
C GLY A 133 -2.39 -8.14 -2.79
N ALA A 134 -2.67 -9.43 -2.69
CA ALA A 134 -1.90 -10.50 -3.30
C ALA A 134 -1.85 -10.39 -4.84
N ARG A 135 -2.97 -10.04 -5.48
CA ARG A 135 -3.09 -9.91 -6.93
C ARG A 135 -2.43 -8.64 -7.48
N ALA A 136 -2.50 -7.50 -6.76
CA ALA A 136 -2.25 -6.20 -7.36
C ALA A 136 -1.22 -5.33 -6.61
N ALA A 137 -0.91 -5.60 -5.33
CA ALA A 137 -0.03 -4.76 -4.55
C ALA A 137 1.43 -5.26 -4.49
N ASP A 138 2.33 -4.33 -4.17
CA ASP A 138 3.72 -4.60 -3.78
C ASP A 138 3.85 -4.61 -2.25
N VAL A 139 2.97 -3.88 -1.54
CA VAL A 139 2.89 -3.86 -0.07
C VAL A 139 1.45 -3.99 0.38
N VAL A 140 1.19 -4.88 1.32
CA VAL A 140 -0.12 -5.06 1.96
C VAL A 140 -0.03 -4.65 3.42
N TYR A 141 -0.82 -3.65 3.83
CA TYR A 141 -0.95 -3.26 5.24
C TYR A 141 -2.02 -4.12 5.90
N VAL A 142 -1.67 -4.71 7.04
CA VAL A 142 -2.52 -5.63 7.80
C VAL A 142 -2.61 -5.20 9.26
N THR A 143 -3.60 -5.69 9.98
CA THR A 143 -3.88 -5.32 11.38
C THR A 143 -3.85 -6.55 12.30
N PRO A 144 -2.69 -7.20 12.50
CA PRO A 144 -2.57 -8.30 13.43
C PRO A 144 -2.81 -7.82 14.87
N VAL A 145 -3.21 -8.73 15.75
CA VAL A 145 -3.39 -8.46 17.18
C VAL A 145 -2.28 -9.09 18.03
N ASP A 146 -1.63 -10.12 17.49
CA ASP A 146 -0.47 -10.81 18.08
C ASP A 146 0.35 -11.51 16.99
N ALA A 147 1.44 -12.18 17.37
CA ALA A 147 2.35 -12.85 16.46
C ALA A 147 1.72 -14.06 15.76
N ASP A 148 0.84 -14.81 16.43
CA ASP A 148 0.15 -15.96 15.83
C ASP A 148 -0.83 -15.51 14.76
N HIS A 149 -1.56 -14.43 15.01
CA HIS A 149 -2.43 -13.81 14.04
C HIS A 149 -1.61 -13.22 12.86
N ALA A 150 -0.46 -12.60 13.13
CA ALA A 150 0.44 -12.12 12.08
C ALA A 150 0.88 -13.27 11.15
N ARG A 151 1.29 -14.42 11.71
CA ARG A 151 1.64 -15.64 10.96
C ARG A 151 0.49 -16.14 10.08
N ALA A 152 -0.72 -16.21 10.65
CA ALA A 152 -1.90 -16.65 9.92
C ALA A 152 -2.22 -15.73 8.74
N ILE A 153 -2.18 -14.40 8.94
CA ILE A 153 -2.39 -13.41 7.88
C ILE A 153 -1.33 -13.55 6.78
N VAL A 154 -0.06 -13.67 7.14
CA VAL A 154 1.03 -13.84 6.15
C VAL A 154 0.81 -15.11 5.34
N ALA A 155 0.46 -16.23 5.98
CA ALA A 155 0.18 -17.49 5.30
C ALA A 155 -1.00 -17.36 4.32
N GLU A 156 -2.09 -16.70 4.72
CA GLU A 156 -3.26 -16.46 3.87
C GLU A 156 -2.89 -15.60 2.66
N ILE A 157 -2.16 -14.49 2.86
CA ILE A 157 -1.70 -13.63 1.75
C ILE A 157 -0.81 -14.41 0.78
N ARG A 158 0.08 -15.28 1.26
CA ARG A 158 0.92 -16.14 0.40
C ARG A 158 0.09 -17.12 -0.41
N ALA A 159 -0.91 -17.76 0.18
CA ALA A 159 -1.83 -18.65 -0.53
C ALA A 159 -2.62 -17.91 -1.63
N GLU A 160 -3.12 -16.71 -1.34
CA GLU A 160 -3.81 -15.87 -2.36
C GLU A 160 -2.83 -15.37 -3.43
N GLN A 161 -1.57 -15.14 -3.10
CA GLN A 161 -0.50 -14.77 -4.04
C GLN A 161 -0.19 -15.93 -5.01
N ASP A 162 -0.10 -17.15 -4.49
CA ASP A 162 0.08 -18.37 -5.29
C ASP A 162 -1.11 -18.59 -6.23
N ALA A 163 -2.33 -18.44 -5.72
CA ALA A 163 -3.55 -18.53 -6.50
C ALA A 163 -3.64 -17.47 -7.62
N ALA A 164 -3.05 -16.29 -7.41
CA ALA A 164 -2.95 -15.23 -8.40
C ALA A 164 -1.81 -15.44 -9.42
N GLY A 165 -1.04 -16.53 -9.33
CA GLY A 165 0.11 -16.80 -10.21
C GLY A 165 1.33 -15.92 -9.94
N ARG A 166 1.43 -15.33 -8.74
CA ARG A 166 2.50 -14.41 -8.32
C ARG A 166 3.43 -14.99 -7.26
N ALA A 167 3.53 -16.31 -7.16
CA ALA A 167 4.36 -17.00 -6.16
C ALA A 167 5.82 -16.52 -6.16
N ALA A 168 6.37 -16.17 -7.33
CA ALA A 168 7.75 -15.70 -7.49
C ALA A 168 7.93 -14.21 -7.15
N ASP A 169 6.85 -13.44 -7.02
CA ASP A 169 6.93 -12.01 -6.73
C ASP A 169 7.18 -11.75 -5.25
N THR A 170 7.93 -10.69 -4.95
CA THR A 170 8.02 -10.19 -3.58
C THR A 170 6.82 -9.29 -3.29
N VAL A 171 5.97 -9.71 -2.35
CA VAL A 171 4.91 -8.88 -1.76
C VAL A 171 5.24 -8.67 -0.29
N HIS A 172 5.43 -7.42 0.11
CA HIS A 172 5.68 -7.07 1.50
C HIS A 172 4.39 -7.05 2.31
N VAL A 173 4.44 -7.56 3.54
CA VAL A 173 3.32 -7.50 4.49
C VAL A 173 3.73 -6.62 5.66
N PHE A 174 3.04 -5.49 5.83
CA PHE A 174 3.35 -4.50 6.86
C PHE A 174 2.26 -4.47 7.94
N GLY A 175 2.67 -4.58 9.19
CA GLY A 175 1.78 -4.44 10.34
C GLY A 175 1.40 -2.99 10.62
N ASP A 176 0.14 -2.73 10.87
CA ASP A 176 -0.41 -1.41 11.20
C ASP A 176 -0.74 -1.34 12.69
N LEU A 177 -0.24 -0.33 13.40
CA LEU A 177 -0.41 -0.14 14.84
C LEU A 177 -0.69 1.32 15.16
N VAL A 178 -1.55 1.57 16.14
CA VAL A 178 -1.58 2.87 16.86
C VAL A 178 -0.69 2.76 18.06
N VAL A 179 0.14 3.77 18.31
CA VAL A 179 1.11 3.75 19.40
C VAL A 179 0.95 4.94 20.34
N PHE A 180 0.81 4.64 21.63
CA PHE A 180 0.93 5.57 22.76
C PHE A 180 2.25 5.23 23.47
N LEU A 181 3.25 6.10 23.38
CA LEU A 181 4.56 5.88 23.99
C LEU A 181 4.74 6.77 25.23
N ASP A 182 5.35 6.21 26.27
CA ASP A 182 5.78 6.95 27.46
C ASP A 182 7.13 6.41 27.95
N GLU A 183 7.86 7.22 28.71
CA GLU A 183 9.13 6.80 29.34
C GLU A 183 8.91 5.78 30.44
N THR A 184 7.77 5.85 31.12
CA THR A 184 7.33 4.93 32.16
C THR A 184 6.01 4.29 31.75
N LYS A 185 5.66 3.14 32.38
CA LYS A 185 4.35 2.47 32.14
C LYS A 185 3.15 3.28 32.65
N THR A 186 3.16 4.58 32.47
CA THR A 186 2.00 5.41 32.73
C THR A 186 0.95 5.12 31.68
N ASP A 187 -0.28 4.91 32.11
CA ASP A 187 -1.37 4.64 31.17
C ASP A 187 -1.80 5.91 30.43
N ARG A 188 -0.95 6.38 29.50
CA ARG A 188 -1.26 7.54 28.66
C ARG A 188 -2.54 7.35 27.87
N ARG A 189 -2.88 6.12 27.48
CA ARG A 189 -4.13 5.83 26.82
C ARG A 189 -5.32 6.12 27.72
N ALA A 190 -5.31 5.64 28.98
CA ALA A 190 -6.38 5.92 29.93
C ALA A 190 -6.54 7.42 30.17
N ARG A 191 -5.42 8.15 30.31
CA ARG A 191 -5.46 9.60 30.42
C ARG A 191 -6.03 10.31 29.20
N TRP A 192 -5.69 9.80 28.00
CA TRP A 192 -6.27 10.30 26.75
C TRP A 192 -7.77 10.06 26.69
N ASP A 193 -8.22 8.84 27.04
CA ASP A 193 -9.62 8.44 27.06
C ASP A 193 -10.42 9.30 28.05
N GLU A 194 -9.85 9.59 29.23
CA GLU A 194 -10.44 10.49 30.22
C GLU A 194 -10.60 11.91 29.67
N LEU A 195 -9.53 12.48 29.09
CA LEU A 195 -9.56 13.83 28.51
C LEU A 195 -10.54 13.95 27.32
N ALA A 196 -10.62 12.91 26.51
CA ALA A 196 -11.52 12.86 25.34
C ALA A 196 -12.98 12.53 25.72
N GLY A 197 -13.26 12.11 26.96
CA GLY A 197 -14.57 11.67 27.44
C GLY A 197 -15.09 10.39 26.76
N LYS A 198 -14.23 9.64 26.08
CA LYS A 198 -14.57 8.39 25.38
C LYS A 198 -13.33 7.55 25.09
N PRO A 199 -13.46 6.21 25.04
CA PRO A 199 -12.36 5.34 24.67
C PRO A 199 -11.83 5.62 23.24
N TYR A 200 -10.52 5.65 23.10
CA TYR A 200 -9.86 5.66 21.79
C TYR A 200 -10.13 4.34 21.06
N LYS A 201 -10.64 4.42 19.82
CA LYS A 201 -10.96 3.25 18.99
C LYS A 201 -10.13 3.25 17.73
N SER A 202 -9.66 2.08 17.32
CA SER A 202 -8.93 1.85 16.09
C SER A 202 -9.32 0.53 15.46
N ASP A 203 -9.11 0.42 14.16
CA ASP A 203 -9.14 -0.81 13.36
C ASP A 203 -7.89 -1.68 13.56
N ALA A 204 -6.79 -1.07 14.02
CA ALA A 204 -5.53 -1.74 14.33
C ALA A 204 -5.31 -1.85 15.83
N LEU A 205 -4.38 -2.72 16.23
CA LEU A 205 -3.93 -2.84 17.62
C LEU A 205 -3.53 -1.45 18.15
N ILE A 206 -3.99 -1.13 19.35
CA ILE A 206 -3.56 0.06 20.09
C ILE A 206 -2.51 -0.40 21.10
N PHE A 207 -1.27 -0.09 20.80
CA PHE A 207 -0.15 -0.30 21.73
C PHE A 207 -0.07 0.88 22.72
N ALA A 208 0.11 0.59 24.00
CA ALA A 208 0.41 1.57 25.03
C ALA A 208 1.52 1.02 25.93
N GLY A 209 2.68 1.69 25.96
CA GLY A 209 3.85 1.20 26.69
C GLY A 209 5.11 2.01 26.39
N THR A 210 6.24 1.44 26.74
CA THR A 210 7.57 2.04 26.50
C THR A 210 8.07 1.75 25.08
N ALA A 211 9.05 2.53 24.63
CA ALA A 211 9.72 2.29 23.34
C ALA A 211 10.39 0.90 23.27
N ALA A 212 10.97 0.43 24.39
CA ALA A 212 11.60 -0.88 24.46
C ALA A 212 10.58 -2.02 24.28
N GLU A 213 9.43 -1.94 24.95
CA GLU A 213 8.34 -2.92 24.79
C GLU A 213 7.75 -2.91 23.37
N LEU A 214 7.66 -1.72 22.75
CA LEU A 214 7.24 -1.64 21.34
C LEU A 214 8.25 -2.32 20.42
N VAL A 215 9.55 -2.08 20.62
CA VAL A 215 10.60 -2.74 19.82
C VAL A 215 10.51 -4.25 19.93
N ASP A 216 10.33 -4.79 21.15
CA ASP A 216 10.19 -6.23 21.35
C ASP A 216 8.96 -6.79 20.60
N LEU A 217 7.81 -6.11 20.66
CA LEU A 217 6.62 -6.47 19.89
C LEU A 217 6.88 -6.46 18.38
N LEU A 218 7.55 -5.42 17.86
CA LEU A 218 7.84 -5.31 16.44
C LEU A 218 8.78 -6.43 15.97
N LEU A 219 9.75 -6.82 16.78
CA LEU A 219 10.67 -7.92 16.47
C LEU A 219 9.95 -9.28 16.47
N ASP A 220 9.08 -9.53 17.45
CA ASP A 220 8.26 -10.72 17.51
C ASP A 220 7.35 -10.85 16.26
N TRP A 221 6.77 -9.75 15.83
CA TRP A 221 5.98 -9.73 14.60
C TRP A 221 6.81 -9.84 13.32
N GLN A 222 8.04 -9.34 13.30
CA GLN A 222 8.99 -9.57 12.21
C GLN A 222 9.32 -11.07 12.09
N ASP A 223 9.59 -11.73 13.21
CA ASP A 223 9.88 -13.16 13.25
C ASP A 223 8.62 -14.00 12.90
N ALA A 224 7.41 -13.42 13.04
CA ALA A 224 6.15 -13.99 12.54
C ALA A 224 5.95 -13.80 11.01
N GLY A 225 6.85 -13.10 10.32
CA GLY A 225 6.85 -12.95 8.86
C GLY A 225 6.45 -11.57 8.33
N LEU A 226 6.22 -10.57 9.18
CA LEU A 226 6.02 -9.21 8.73
C LEU A 226 7.34 -8.60 8.26
N SER A 227 7.31 -7.85 7.16
CA SER A 227 8.49 -7.22 6.57
C SER A 227 8.63 -5.74 6.91
N GLY A 228 7.67 -5.16 7.62
CA GLY A 228 7.70 -3.76 8.03
C GLY A 228 6.46 -3.34 8.82
N PHE A 229 6.43 -2.06 9.19
CA PHE A 229 5.38 -1.52 10.06
C PHE A 229 4.95 -0.12 9.64
N ARG A 230 3.67 0.18 9.81
CA ARG A 230 3.11 1.51 9.77
C ARG A 230 2.70 1.90 11.18
N LEU A 231 3.56 2.62 11.88
CA LEU A 231 3.27 3.15 13.20
C LEU A 231 2.44 4.43 13.07
N ARG A 232 1.29 4.46 13.71
CA ARG A 232 0.39 5.62 13.78
C ARG A 232 0.54 6.27 15.16
N PRO A 233 1.28 7.40 15.29
CA PRO A 233 1.38 8.12 16.56
C PRO A 233 0.00 8.52 17.05
N ALA A 234 -0.34 8.22 18.29
CA ALA A 234 -1.64 8.55 18.87
C ALA A 234 -1.75 10.03 19.21
N GLY A 235 -0.66 10.64 19.67
CA GLY A 235 -0.57 12.06 20.00
C GLY A 235 0.66 12.73 19.39
N LEU A 236 0.43 13.72 18.52
CA LEU A 236 1.51 14.53 17.94
C LEU A 236 1.82 15.76 18.81
N PRO A 237 3.10 16.18 18.91
CA PRO A 237 4.29 15.56 18.31
C PRO A 237 4.88 14.43 19.16
N HIS A 238 4.43 14.22 20.38
CA HIS A 238 5.07 13.40 21.41
C HIS A 238 5.39 11.97 20.94
N ASP A 239 4.38 11.20 20.47
CA ASP A 239 4.61 9.81 20.09
C ASP A 239 5.47 9.69 18.82
N LEU A 240 5.39 10.68 17.91
CA LEU A 240 6.27 10.73 16.75
C LEU A 240 7.73 10.97 17.17
N THR A 241 7.96 11.93 18.08
CA THR A 241 9.29 12.20 18.64
C THR A 241 9.85 10.96 19.34
N ALA A 242 9.04 10.30 20.18
CA ALA A 242 9.46 9.08 20.88
C ALA A 242 9.79 7.92 19.90
N ILE A 243 9.05 7.79 18.78
CA ILE A 243 9.39 6.82 17.73
C ILE A 243 10.77 7.14 17.14
N VAL A 244 11.02 8.41 16.78
CA VAL A 244 12.26 8.84 16.11
C VAL A 244 13.46 8.72 17.06
N ASP A 245 13.30 9.15 18.32
CA ASP A 245 14.42 9.30 19.24
C ASP A 245 14.73 8.01 20.04
N HIS A 246 13.77 7.07 20.14
CA HIS A 246 13.94 5.87 20.98
C HIS A 246 13.68 4.57 20.22
N VAL A 247 12.59 4.46 19.43
CA VAL A 247 12.25 3.20 18.73
C VAL A 247 13.19 2.96 17.57
N VAL A 248 13.39 3.95 16.70
CA VAL A 248 14.24 3.82 15.51
C VAL A 248 15.70 3.52 15.89
N PRO A 249 16.36 4.28 16.80
CA PRO A 249 17.73 3.97 17.19
C PRO A 249 17.89 2.57 17.82
N GLU A 250 16.91 2.12 18.61
CA GLU A 250 16.97 0.78 19.21
C GLU A 250 16.83 -0.33 18.16
N LEU A 251 15.95 -0.18 17.17
CA LEU A 251 15.86 -1.09 16.03
C LEU A 251 17.15 -1.10 15.20
N GLN A 252 17.78 0.06 15.00
CA GLN A 252 19.09 0.18 14.32
C GLN A 252 20.19 -0.52 15.11
N ARG A 253 20.27 -0.31 16.44
CA ARG A 253 21.21 -0.97 17.33
C ARG A 253 21.09 -2.49 17.29
N ARG A 254 19.88 -3.01 17.16
CA ARG A 254 19.60 -4.45 16.99
C ARG A 254 19.78 -4.96 15.56
N GLY A 255 20.20 -4.12 14.60
CA GLY A 255 20.40 -4.50 13.21
C GLY A 255 19.09 -4.84 12.46
N ARG A 256 17.95 -4.32 12.93
CA ARG A 256 16.61 -4.61 12.38
C ARG A 256 16.00 -3.41 11.64
N PHE A 257 16.73 -2.31 11.52
CA PHE A 257 16.33 -1.16 10.75
C PHE A 257 17.56 -0.53 10.07
N ARG A 258 17.37 0.05 8.90
CA ARG A 258 18.45 0.69 8.13
C ARG A 258 19.11 1.84 8.89
N GLY A 259 20.43 1.97 8.79
CA GLY A 259 21.19 3.11 9.31
C GLY A 259 21.27 4.29 8.34
N HIS A 260 21.07 4.03 7.04
CA HIS A 260 21.07 5.01 5.96
C HIS A 260 20.16 4.53 4.82
N TYR A 261 19.86 5.39 3.85
CA TYR A 261 19.15 4.98 2.64
C TYR A 261 20.12 4.33 1.67
N GLU A 262 19.82 3.10 1.26
CA GLU A 262 20.68 2.25 0.40
C GLU A 262 20.29 2.34 -1.08
N ALA A 263 19.21 3.05 -1.40
CA ALA A 263 18.72 3.24 -2.76
C ALA A 263 18.02 4.60 -2.93
N ASP A 264 18.02 5.08 -4.17
CA ASP A 264 17.42 6.38 -4.52
C ASP A 264 15.91 6.32 -4.76
N THR A 265 15.37 5.12 -4.99
CA THR A 265 13.94 4.92 -5.27
C THR A 265 13.25 4.17 -4.14
N LEU A 266 11.93 4.38 -4.00
CA LEU A 266 11.14 3.68 -2.99
C LEU A 266 11.12 2.17 -3.23
N ARG A 267 11.07 1.72 -4.50
CA ARG A 267 11.18 0.29 -4.83
C ARG A 267 12.52 -0.28 -4.40
N GLY A 268 13.62 0.39 -4.71
CA GLY A 268 14.97 -0.04 -4.32
C GLY A 268 15.12 -0.12 -2.80
N LEU A 269 14.59 0.82 -2.03
CA LEU A 269 14.60 0.80 -0.55
C LEU A 269 13.84 -0.41 0.04
N LEU A 270 12.92 -1.00 -0.71
CA LEU A 270 12.20 -2.22 -0.33
C LEU A 270 12.77 -3.48 -0.98
N GLY A 271 13.96 -3.40 -1.60
CA GLY A 271 14.58 -4.54 -2.29
C GLY A 271 13.81 -5.03 -3.51
N LEU A 272 12.90 -4.20 -4.05
CA LEU A 272 12.12 -4.52 -5.24
C LEU A 272 12.86 -4.05 -6.50
N PRO A 273 12.97 -4.89 -7.55
CA PRO A 273 13.60 -4.49 -8.79
C PRO A 273 12.80 -3.41 -9.50
N ARG A 274 13.48 -2.61 -10.35
CA ARG A 274 12.80 -1.80 -11.36
C ARG A 274 12.20 -2.75 -12.39
N PRO A 275 10.87 -2.80 -12.59
CA PRO A 275 10.27 -3.70 -13.56
C PRO A 275 10.73 -3.38 -14.98
N ALA A 276 10.93 -4.41 -15.81
CA ALA A 276 11.08 -4.20 -17.26
C ALA A 276 9.82 -3.57 -17.85
N ASN A 277 9.97 -2.78 -18.91
CA ASN A 277 8.82 -2.30 -19.64
C ASN A 277 8.16 -3.47 -20.37
N ARG A 278 6.85 -3.67 -20.19
CA ARG A 278 6.13 -4.81 -20.75
C ARG A 278 5.89 -4.73 -22.26
N TYR A 279 6.07 -3.55 -22.85
CA TYR A 279 5.86 -3.31 -24.29
C TYR A 279 7.17 -3.13 -25.05
N ALA A 280 8.30 -2.89 -24.38
CA ALA A 280 9.60 -2.80 -25.05
C ALA A 280 9.93 -4.16 -25.69
N VAL A 281 10.21 -4.14 -26.97
CA VAL A 281 10.72 -5.30 -27.69
C VAL A 281 12.17 -5.51 -27.28
N ALA A 282 12.52 -6.71 -26.84
CA ALA A 282 13.89 -7.09 -26.46
C ALA A 282 14.82 -7.13 -27.68
#